data_034ad206ffc8e4956424e04417b01cf4
#
_entry.id   034ad206ffc8e4956424e04417b01cf4
#
_cell.length_a   1.000
_cell.length_b   1.000
_cell.length_c   1.000
_cell.angle_alpha   90.00
_cell.angle_beta   90.00
_cell.angle_gamma   90.00
#
_symmetry.space_group_name_H-M   'P 1'
#
loop_
_entity.id
_entity.type
_entity.pdbx_description
1 polymer ?
#
loop_
_entity_poly.entity_id
_entity_poly.type
_entity_poly.pdbx_seq_one_letter_code
_entity_poly.pdbx_strand_id
1 'polypeptide(L)'
;MTIIHANDPTTRFLSLLYEQREDTSAHVTEKSTNGDVVRAIRGDDAIMMLGHGNEYGLFSIPDRNGQYERLLVNSTHVQFLRNKTCIGI
;
A
#
# COMPACT_ATOMS: atom_id res chain seq x y z
N MET A 1 1.06 12.76 1.89
CA MET A 1 0.29 11.56 1.55
C MET A 1 1.18 10.33 1.59
N THR A 2 0.73 9.27 2.18
CA THR A 2 1.41 7.98 2.18
C THR A 2 0.94 7.15 1.00
N ILE A 3 1.87 6.59 0.23
CA ILE A 3 1.59 5.73 -0.91
C ILE A 3 1.92 4.30 -0.52
N ILE A 4 0.97 3.38 -0.70
CA ILE A 4 1.18 1.95 -0.49
C ILE A 4 1.00 1.28 -1.85
N HIS A 5 2.10 0.88 -2.48
CA HIS A 5 2.09 0.31 -3.82
C HIS A 5 3.27 -0.65 -3.98
N ALA A 6 2.98 -1.95 -4.04
CA ALA A 6 3.99 -2.95 -4.32
C ALA A 6 4.51 -2.78 -5.77
N ASN A 7 5.77 -3.09 -5.99
CA ASN A 7 6.36 -3.02 -7.34
C ASN A 7 5.95 -4.24 -8.18
N ASP A 8 4.67 -4.33 -8.47
CA ASP A 8 4.06 -5.39 -9.25
C ASP A 8 3.96 -4.93 -10.71
N PRO A 9 4.54 -5.66 -11.68
CA PRO A 9 4.49 -5.25 -13.08
C PRO A 9 3.07 -5.03 -13.62
N THR A 10 2.09 -5.78 -13.12
CA THR A 10 0.70 -5.67 -13.60
C THR A 10 -0.02 -4.43 -13.12
N THR A 11 0.49 -3.78 -12.06
CA THR A 11 -0.09 -2.55 -11.51
C THR A 11 0.86 -1.36 -11.59
N ARG A 12 2.01 -1.53 -12.22
CA ARG A 12 3.03 -0.46 -12.27
C ARG A 12 2.51 0.82 -12.89
N PHE A 13 1.60 0.73 -13.85
CA PHE A 13 1.00 1.90 -14.50
C PHE A 13 0.29 2.83 -13.52
N LEU A 14 -0.16 2.29 -12.38
CA LEU A 14 -0.83 3.09 -11.35
C LEU A 14 0.11 4.10 -10.70
N SER A 15 1.41 3.96 -10.88
CA SER A 15 2.39 4.93 -10.37
C SER A 15 2.17 6.32 -10.97
N LEU A 16 1.53 6.41 -12.14
CA LEU A 16 1.19 7.69 -12.76
C LEU A 16 0.29 8.55 -11.86
N LEU A 17 -0.44 7.93 -10.93
CA LEU A 17 -1.32 8.65 -10.01
C LEU A 17 -0.56 9.45 -8.95
N TYR A 18 0.68 9.09 -8.65
CA TYR A 18 1.45 9.76 -7.59
C TYR A 18 2.85 10.18 -8.02
N GLU A 19 3.31 9.75 -9.18
CA GLU A 19 4.70 9.93 -9.63
C GLU A 19 5.17 11.38 -9.64
N GLN A 20 4.26 12.32 -9.95
CA GLN A 20 4.57 13.74 -10.00
C GLN A 20 4.05 14.53 -8.79
N ARG A 21 3.54 13.84 -7.78
CA ARG A 21 3.07 14.52 -6.57
C ARG A 21 4.27 14.90 -5.70
N GLU A 22 4.22 16.10 -5.17
CA GLU A 22 5.26 16.62 -4.27
C GLU A 22 4.95 16.39 -2.80
N ASP A 23 3.73 15.93 -2.50
CA ASP A 23 3.25 15.75 -1.13
C ASP A 23 3.39 14.31 -0.60
N THR A 24 4.17 13.47 -1.27
CA THR A 24 4.42 12.10 -0.81
C THR A 24 5.37 12.11 0.37
N SER A 25 4.88 11.69 1.54
CA SER A 25 5.65 11.65 2.78
C SER A 25 6.28 10.27 3.03
N ALA A 26 5.66 9.20 2.52
CA ALA A 26 6.17 7.85 2.65
C ALA A 26 5.69 6.98 1.48
N HIS A 27 6.52 6.02 1.08
CA HIS A 27 6.19 5.07 0.03
C HIS A 27 6.45 3.66 0.56
N VAL A 28 5.38 2.91 0.79
CA VAL A 28 5.44 1.53 1.27
C VAL A 28 5.42 0.60 0.06
N THR A 29 6.37 -0.31 0.02
CA THR A 29 6.53 -1.28 -1.08
C THR A 29 6.55 -2.71 -0.53
N GLU A 30 6.69 -3.68 -1.42
CA GLU A 30 6.82 -5.10 -1.05
C GLU A 30 8.05 -5.37 -0.17
N LYS A 31 9.01 -4.46 -0.17
CA LYS A 31 10.23 -4.57 0.66
C LYS A 31 10.05 -4.01 2.06
N SER A 32 8.96 -3.30 2.30
CA SER A 32 8.67 -2.69 3.59
C SER A 32 8.31 -3.76 4.62
N THR A 33 8.76 -3.57 5.85
CA THR A 33 8.35 -4.44 6.96
C THR A 33 6.97 -4.06 7.46
N ASN A 34 6.34 -4.92 8.26
CA ASN A 34 5.07 -4.58 8.89
C ASN A 34 5.20 -3.34 9.78
N GLY A 35 6.33 -3.20 10.47
CA GLY A 35 6.61 -2.00 11.26
C GLY A 35 6.67 -0.74 10.42
N ASP A 36 7.26 -0.82 9.21
CA ASP A 36 7.30 0.30 8.28
C ASP A 36 5.89 0.69 7.82
N VAL A 37 5.04 -0.31 7.53
CA VAL A 37 3.65 -0.09 7.13
C VAL A 37 2.88 0.64 8.23
N VAL A 38 2.96 0.15 9.46
CA VAL A 38 2.28 0.76 10.61
C VAL A 38 2.77 2.19 10.83
N ARG A 39 4.07 2.41 10.77
CA ARG A 39 4.68 3.73 10.98
C ARG A 39 4.20 4.72 9.91
N ALA A 40 4.18 4.28 8.65
CA ALA A 40 3.76 5.13 7.54
C ALA A 40 2.27 5.50 7.67
N ILE A 41 1.41 4.53 7.99
CA ILE A 41 -0.01 4.77 8.15
C ILE A 41 -0.28 5.72 9.32
N ARG A 42 0.38 5.51 10.45
CA ARG A 42 0.18 6.36 11.63
C ARG A 42 0.69 7.78 11.43
N GLY A 43 1.68 7.95 10.57
CA GLY A 43 2.31 9.25 10.35
C GLY A 43 1.59 10.17 9.38
N ASP A 44 0.49 9.74 8.77
CA ASP A 44 -0.19 10.53 7.75
C ASP A 44 -1.70 10.37 7.85
N ASP A 45 -2.43 11.41 7.46
CA ASP A 45 -3.91 11.40 7.44
C ASP A 45 -4.48 11.00 6.08
N ALA A 46 -3.68 11.03 5.03
CA ALA A 46 -4.10 10.67 3.68
C ALA A 46 -3.25 9.52 3.14
N ILE A 47 -3.92 8.45 2.72
CA ILE A 47 -3.27 7.20 2.30
C ILE A 47 -3.85 6.75 0.97
N MET A 48 -2.98 6.47 0.00
CA MET A 48 -3.36 5.91 -1.29
C MET A 48 -2.83 4.48 -1.37
N MET A 49 -3.74 3.52 -1.58
CA MET A 49 -3.42 2.09 -1.67
C MET A 49 -3.69 1.61 -3.09
N LEU A 50 -2.65 1.14 -3.75
CA LEU A 50 -2.70 0.74 -5.15
C LEU A 50 -2.20 -0.69 -5.32
N GLY A 51 -2.91 -1.48 -6.11
CA GLY A 51 -2.49 -2.85 -6.41
C GLY A 51 -3.65 -3.82 -6.39
N HIS A 52 -3.32 -5.09 -6.32
CA HIS A 52 -4.30 -6.17 -6.20
C HIS A 52 -4.70 -6.38 -4.75
N GLY A 53 -5.99 -6.57 -4.52
CA GLY A 53 -6.49 -6.81 -3.18
C GLY A 53 -7.79 -7.60 -3.20
N ASN A 54 -8.26 -7.94 -2.02
CA ASN A 54 -9.55 -8.56 -1.81
C ASN A 54 -10.11 -8.12 -0.45
N GLU A 55 -11.12 -8.82 0.04
CA GLU A 55 -11.77 -8.51 1.32
C GLU A 55 -10.82 -8.62 2.52
N TYR A 56 -9.67 -9.29 2.38
CA TYR A 56 -8.69 -9.45 3.46
C TYR A 56 -7.59 -8.39 3.45
N GLY A 57 -7.41 -7.68 2.35
CA GLY A 57 -6.44 -6.60 2.28
C GLY A 57 -5.77 -6.43 0.93
N LEU A 58 -4.64 -5.73 0.95
CA LEU A 58 -3.84 -5.41 -0.22
C LEU A 58 -2.64 -6.34 -0.30
N PHE A 59 -2.45 -6.98 -1.45
CA PHE A 59 -1.36 -7.93 -1.67
C PHE A 59 -0.03 -7.24 -1.98
N SER A 60 1.06 -7.97 -1.69
CA SER A 60 2.39 -7.65 -2.21
C SER A 60 2.49 -8.12 -3.67
N ILE A 61 3.67 -8.51 -4.12
CA ILE A 61 3.85 -9.03 -5.47
C ILE A 61 3.67 -10.55 -5.50
N PRO A 62 3.24 -11.13 -6.63
CA PRO A 62 3.16 -12.56 -6.76
C PRO A 62 4.56 -13.19 -6.86
N ASP A 63 4.69 -14.42 -6.38
CA ASP A 63 5.89 -15.22 -6.52
C ASP A 63 5.95 -15.87 -7.91
N ARG A 64 6.91 -16.81 -8.11
CA ARG A 64 7.09 -17.51 -9.38
C ARG A 64 5.88 -18.33 -9.81
N ASN A 65 5.07 -18.77 -8.84
CA ASN A 65 3.88 -19.60 -9.08
C ASN A 65 2.61 -18.76 -9.22
N GLY A 66 2.74 -17.45 -9.23
CA GLY A 66 1.58 -16.56 -9.26
C GLY A 66 0.87 -16.41 -7.93
N GLN A 67 1.45 -16.90 -6.84
CA GLN A 67 0.91 -16.73 -5.49
C GLN A 67 1.47 -15.47 -4.88
N TYR A 68 0.62 -14.69 -4.21
CA TYR A 68 1.06 -13.49 -3.52
C TYR A 68 1.80 -13.86 -2.22
N GLU A 69 2.95 -13.24 -2.00
CA GLU A 69 3.80 -13.56 -0.86
C GLU A 69 3.17 -13.21 0.48
N ARG A 70 2.48 -12.08 0.54
CA ARG A 70 1.83 -11.62 1.78
C ARG A 70 0.83 -10.52 1.51
N LEU A 71 0.05 -10.18 2.53
CA LEU A 71 -0.77 -8.98 2.53
C LEU A 71 0.04 -7.82 3.12
N LEU A 72 0.28 -6.77 2.35
CA LEU A 72 0.93 -5.55 2.83
C LEU A 72 0.04 -4.82 3.83
N VAL A 73 -1.26 -4.76 3.52
CA VAL A 73 -2.26 -4.18 4.41
C VAL A 73 -3.30 -5.24 4.67
N ASN A 74 -3.62 -5.47 5.94
CA ASN A 74 -4.56 -6.49 6.35
C ASN A 74 -5.44 -6.00 7.51
N SER A 75 -6.25 -6.89 8.08
CA SER A 75 -7.18 -6.53 9.14
C SER A 75 -6.50 -5.93 10.38
N THR A 76 -5.24 -6.25 10.63
CA THR A 76 -4.51 -5.69 11.79
C THR A 76 -4.21 -4.21 11.63
N HIS A 77 -4.27 -3.67 10.41
CA HIS A 77 -4.01 -2.26 10.14
C HIS A 77 -5.26 -1.39 10.22
N VAL A 78 -6.46 -1.99 10.28
CA VAL A 78 -7.73 -1.25 10.25
C VAL A 78 -7.80 -0.20 11.36
N GLN A 79 -7.35 -0.54 12.56
CA GLN A 79 -7.38 0.38 13.69
C GLN A 79 -6.58 1.66 13.43
N PHE A 80 -5.53 1.59 12.60
CA PHE A 80 -4.69 2.75 12.28
C PHE A 80 -5.24 3.57 11.13
N LEU A 81 -6.20 3.03 10.36
CA LEU A 81 -6.82 3.70 9.21
C LEU A 81 -8.06 4.51 9.60
N ARG A 82 -8.54 4.38 10.83
CA ARG A 82 -9.73 5.12 11.29
C ARG A 82 -9.49 6.61 11.23
N ASN A 83 -10.52 7.34 10.79
CA ASN A 83 -10.50 8.80 10.67
C ASN A 83 -9.47 9.33 9.68
N LYS A 84 -8.99 8.49 8.77
CA LYS A 84 -8.06 8.89 7.72
C LYS A 84 -8.74 8.88 6.36
N THR A 85 -8.24 9.71 5.45
CA THR A 85 -8.69 9.69 4.06
C THR A 85 -7.93 8.59 3.33
N CYS A 86 -8.65 7.56 2.87
CA CYS A 86 -8.06 6.44 2.16
C CYS A 86 -8.60 6.36 0.74
N ILE A 87 -7.68 6.27 -0.23
CA ILE A 87 -8.01 6.08 -1.64
C ILE A 87 -7.48 4.71 -2.03
N GLY A 88 -8.38 3.84 -2.54
CA GLY A 88 -8.00 2.50 -2.96
C GLY A 88 -8.37 2.26 -4.42
N ILE A 89 -7.46 1.64 -5.16
CA ILE A 89 -7.69 1.28 -6.56
C ILE A 89 -7.19 -0.13 -6.81
#